data_d24c250713783ce4c4f7db4c1a312594
#
_entry.id   d24c250713783ce4c4f7db4c1a312594
#
_cell.length_a   1.000
_cell.length_b   1.000
_cell.length_c   1.000
_cell.angle_alpha   90.00
_cell.angle_beta   90.00
_cell.angle_gamma   90.00
#
_symmetry.space_group_name_H-M   'P 1'
#
loop_
_entity.id
_entity.type
_entity.pdbx_description
1 polymer ?
#
loop_
_entity_poly.entity_id
_entity_poly.type
_entity_poly.pdbx_seq_one_letter_code
_entity_poly.pdbx_strand_id
1 'polypeptide(L)'
;MSKSAVIDTQNGKISRLSKLYEKAVIRQLSRIQKGCIHLHTAGEVYELGDSQADLSVTLTVYDRHFFESVVQGGSVGAAESYMQGDWHCSDLTAMVRILVRNQSLTDELEQGFARITGALLKGFHWLNRNSRSGSRKNIAAHYDLGNELFELFLDKDWMMYSSGLYYTGNESLEIAQQQKLARLCDKLDLQPTDHLLEIGTGWGGCAVFAAQHYGCKVTTTTISRQQYDYAVQRVKNAGLTEQVTVLLEDYRDLQGQYDKLISIEMVEAVGHHYIDGYFQRCADLLTPDGLAIIQAITLEDHRYAQAVRSVDFIKRYIFPGSFIPSVTVLSNAAAKAKLKLTSLEDIGPSYAMTLAVWRERFTASLDKVRAMGYPDSFIRMWEFYLCYCEGGFAERSISDVHLLFSKADNRRAQWCPAYA
;
A
#
# COMPACT_ATOMS: atom_id res chain seq x y z
N MET A 1 -26.44 6.64 24.37
CA MET A 1 -26.27 7.53 25.54
C MET A 1 -24.92 8.22 25.40
N SER A 2 -24.96 9.51 25.14
CA SER A 2 -23.80 10.37 24.90
C SER A 2 -22.98 10.48 26.18
N LYS A 3 -21.69 10.03 26.13
CA LYS A 3 -20.74 10.40 27.18
C LYS A 3 -20.16 11.76 26.82
N SER A 4 -20.66 12.78 27.50
CA SER A 4 -20.06 14.12 27.61
C SER A 4 -18.57 13.97 27.93
N ALA A 5 -17.72 14.59 27.13
CA ALA A 5 -16.29 14.71 27.40
C ALA A 5 -16.10 15.47 28.72
N VAL A 6 -15.66 14.78 29.75
CA VAL A 6 -15.14 15.40 30.98
C VAL A 6 -13.71 15.81 30.64
N ILE A 7 -13.50 17.11 30.49
CA ILE A 7 -12.17 17.73 30.43
C ILE A 7 -11.59 17.61 31.86
N ASP A 8 -10.67 16.67 32.02
CA ASP A 8 -9.94 16.49 33.28
C ASP A 8 -8.90 17.63 33.43
N THR A 9 -9.26 18.65 34.20
CA THR A 9 -8.36 19.73 34.60
C THR A 9 -7.46 19.26 35.72
N GLN A 10 -6.48 18.40 35.42
CA GLN A 10 -5.35 18.23 36.32
C GLN A 10 -4.37 19.39 36.11
N ASN A 11 -4.32 20.29 37.09
CA ASN A 11 -3.38 21.39 37.26
C ASN A 11 -1.97 20.86 37.53
N GLY A 12 -1.34 20.15 36.57
CA GLY A 12 0.07 19.85 36.54
C GLY A 12 0.81 21.02 35.87
N LYS A 13 1.83 21.57 36.51
CA LYS A 13 2.73 22.57 35.90
C LYS A 13 3.24 22.04 34.58
N ILE A 14 2.72 22.60 33.45
CA ILE A 14 3.16 22.25 32.12
C ILE A 14 4.68 22.41 32.05
N SER A 15 5.41 21.34 31.72
CA SER A 15 6.87 21.36 31.60
C SER A 15 7.27 22.43 30.57
N ARG A 16 8.34 23.17 30.87
CA ARG A 16 8.93 24.14 29.91
C ARG A 16 9.26 23.48 28.58
N LEU A 17 9.65 22.21 28.61
CA LEU A 17 9.98 21.40 27.46
C LEU A 17 8.75 21.10 26.59
N SER A 18 7.60 20.74 27.20
CA SER A 18 6.34 20.48 26.49
C SER A 18 5.85 21.74 25.77
N LYS A 19 5.97 22.92 26.37
CA LYS A 19 5.65 24.20 25.70
C LYS A 19 6.62 24.48 24.52
N LEU A 20 7.85 24.05 24.60
CA LEU A 20 8.84 24.23 23.56
C LEU A 20 8.48 23.35 22.35
N TYR A 21 8.11 22.09 22.57
CA TYR A 21 7.65 21.17 21.51
C TYR A 21 6.40 21.69 20.82
N GLU A 22 5.40 22.13 21.58
CA GLU A 22 4.17 22.74 21.03
C GLU A 22 4.50 23.93 20.12
N LYS A 23 5.32 24.89 20.61
CA LYS A 23 5.74 26.03 19.80
C LYS A 23 6.49 25.64 18.54
N ALA A 24 7.33 24.60 18.61
CA ALA A 24 8.08 24.12 17.45
C ALA A 24 7.15 23.54 16.37
N VAL A 25 6.17 22.72 16.77
CA VAL A 25 5.17 22.14 15.84
C VAL A 25 4.29 23.23 15.24
N ILE A 26 3.74 24.13 16.07
CA ILE A 26 2.91 25.26 15.59
C ILE A 26 3.69 26.13 14.60
N ARG A 27 4.93 26.48 14.94
CA ARG A 27 5.81 27.26 14.03
C ARG A 27 6.04 26.56 12.70
N GLN A 28 6.17 25.24 12.70
CA GLN A 28 6.35 24.49 11.44
C GLN A 28 5.05 24.44 10.63
N LEU A 29 3.93 24.12 11.28
CA LEU A 29 2.62 24.09 10.62
C LEU A 29 2.17 25.49 10.13
N SER A 30 2.59 26.59 10.78
CA SER A 30 2.28 27.94 10.29
C SER A 30 2.94 28.30 8.95
N ARG A 31 3.85 27.46 8.44
CA ARG A 31 4.49 27.60 7.12
C ARG A 31 3.71 26.92 5.99
N ILE A 32 2.60 26.25 6.31
CA ILE A 32 1.71 25.63 5.31
C ILE A 32 1.21 26.73 4.36
N GLN A 33 1.29 26.44 3.05
CA GLN A 33 0.86 27.35 1.99
C GLN A 33 -0.31 26.79 1.18
N LYS A 34 -0.45 25.46 1.13
CA LYS A 34 -1.46 24.76 0.33
C LYS A 34 -2.39 23.97 1.24
N GLY A 35 -3.42 24.62 1.77
CA GLY A 35 -4.35 24.04 2.72
C GLY A 35 -4.43 24.84 4.01
N CYS A 36 -5.39 24.51 4.86
CA CYS A 36 -5.62 25.14 6.15
C CYS A 36 -5.80 24.10 7.26
N ILE A 37 -5.17 24.31 8.42
CA ILE A 37 -5.32 23.49 9.63
C ILE A 37 -5.82 24.37 10.75
N HIS A 38 -7.03 24.12 11.24
CA HIS A 38 -7.54 24.71 12.49
C HIS A 38 -7.10 23.83 13.66
N LEU A 39 -5.99 24.21 14.30
CA LEU A 39 -5.44 23.47 15.43
C LEU A 39 -6.11 23.92 16.73
N HIS A 40 -6.78 22.99 17.39
CA HIS A 40 -7.40 23.17 18.71
C HIS A 40 -6.54 22.46 19.76
N THR A 41 -6.00 23.20 20.73
CA THR A 41 -5.20 22.65 21.81
C THR A 41 -5.37 23.44 23.10
N ALA A 42 -5.63 22.78 24.23
CA ALA A 42 -5.67 23.35 25.59
C ALA A 42 -6.42 24.69 25.72
N GLY A 43 -7.51 24.85 24.98
CA GLY A 43 -8.33 26.07 24.97
C GLY A 43 -7.85 27.18 24.03
N GLU A 44 -6.77 26.94 23.27
CA GLU A 44 -6.29 27.84 22.21
C GLU A 44 -6.66 27.29 20.84
N VAL A 45 -6.94 28.18 19.89
CA VAL A 45 -7.26 27.85 18.49
C VAL A 45 -6.28 28.61 17.62
N TYR A 46 -5.62 27.89 16.72
CA TYR A 46 -4.71 28.46 15.72
C TYR A 46 -5.24 28.16 14.32
N GLU A 47 -5.25 29.15 13.45
CA GLU A 47 -5.46 29.00 12.02
C GLU A 47 -4.11 28.98 11.32
N LEU A 48 -3.75 27.85 10.69
CA LEU A 48 -2.44 27.59 10.15
C LEU A 48 -2.55 27.28 8.64
N GLY A 49 -2.01 28.15 7.82
CA GLY A 49 -2.07 28.03 6.36
C GLY A 49 -3.03 29.05 5.72
N ASP A 50 -3.57 28.70 4.55
CA ASP A 50 -4.47 29.55 3.76
C ASP A 50 -5.93 29.16 4.05
N SER A 51 -6.67 30.05 4.71
CA SER A 51 -8.09 29.83 5.06
C SER A 51 -9.03 29.78 3.83
N GLN A 52 -8.56 30.19 2.64
CA GLN A 52 -9.31 30.12 1.40
C GLN A 52 -8.94 28.87 0.56
N ALA A 53 -8.07 28.01 1.07
CA ALA A 53 -7.67 26.81 0.35
C ALA A 53 -8.83 25.81 0.20
N ASP A 54 -8.75 24.98 -0.84
CA ASP A 54 -9.70 23.91 -1.15
C ASP A 54 -9.71 22.78 -0.11
N LEU A 55 -8.63 22.63 0.66
CA LEU A 55 -8.51 21.66 1.75
C LEU A 55 -8.38 22.37 3.09
N SER A 56 -9.31 22.08 3.98
CA SER A 56 -9.29 22.60 5.36
C SER A 56 -9.71 21.52 6.33
N VAL A 57 -8.97 21.39 7.45
CA VAL A 57 -9.24 20.39 8.48
C VAL A 57 -9.16 20.99 9.87
N THR A 58 -9.89 20.38 10.82
CA THR A 58 -9.77 20.64 12.23
C THR A 58 -8.94 19.54 12.90
N LEU A 59 -7.80 19.91 13.47
CA LEU A 59 -6.92 19.05 14.28
C LEU A 59 -7.14 19.36 15.76
N THR A 60 -7.69 18.42 16.51
CA THR A 60 -7.93 18.56 17.95
C THR A 60 -6.92 17.73 18.74
N VAL A 61 -6.11 18.38 19.55
CA VAL A 61 -5.12 17.73 20.41
C VAL A 61 -5.70 17.59 21.80
N TYR A 62 -5.87 16.35 22.27
CA TYR A 62 -6.38 16.01 23.59
C TYR A 62 -5.25 15.87 24.61
N ASP A 63 -4.10 15.30 24.19
CA ASP A 63 -2.91 15.15 25.03
C ASP A 63 -1.70 15.82 24.36
N ARG A 64 -0.96 16.61 25.14
CA ARG A 64 0.26 17.31 24.70
C ARG A 64 1.41 16.38 24.33
N HIS A 65 1.32 15.10 24.66
CA HIS A 65 2.23 14.05 24.19
C HIS A 65 2.29 14.01 22.67
N PHE A 66 1.23 14.42 21.97
CA PHE A 66 1.25 14.62 20.51
C PHE A 66 2.44 15.46 20.03
N PHE A 67 2.65 16.64 20.64
CA PHE A 67 3.73 17.54 20.23
C PHE A 67 5.12 16.95 20.47
N GLU A 68 5.28 16.23 21.57
CA GLU A 68 6.52 15.50 21.86
C GLU A 68 6.76 14.39 20.83
N SER A 69 5.75 13.58 20.54
CA SER A 69 5.79 12.49 19.57
C SER A 69 6.12 12.99 18.18
N VAL A 70 5.49 14.09 17.73
CA VAL A 70 5.80 14.72 16.44
C VAL A 70 7.23 15.22 16.40
N VAL A 71 7.71 15.90 17.47
CA VAL A 71 9.07 16.42 17.52
C VAL A 71 10.10 15.29 17.56
N GLN A 72 9.87 14.20 18.25
CA GLN A 72 10.82 13.09 18.38
C GLN A 72 10.78 12.07 17.24
N GLY A 73 9.62 11.85 16.64
CA GLY A 73 9.36 10.76 15.68
C GLY A 73 8.86 11.21 14.31
N GLY A 74 8.70 12.52 14.06
CA GLY A 74 8.18 13.01 12.77
C GLY A 74 6.79 12.46 12.45
N SER A 75 6.60 12.05 11.21
CA SER A 75 5.34 11.45 10.74
C SER A 75 5.01 10.13 11.46
N VAL A 76 6.00 9.33 11.80
CA VAL A 76 5.81 8.09 12.57
C VAL A 76 5.34 8.41 13.99
N GLY A 77 5.94 9.39 14.66
CA GLY A 77 5.50 9.83 15.97
C GLY A 77 4.08 10.40 15.98
N ALA A 78 3.70 11.15 14.95
CA ALA A 78 2.32 11.61 14.77
C ALA A 78 1.34 10.43 14.67
N ALA A 79 1.68 9.41 13.89
CA ALA A 79 0.86 8.20 13.74
C ALA A 79 0.75 7.41 15.06
N GLU A 80 1.86 7.23 15.79
CA GLU A 80 1.88 6.56 17.09
C GLU A 80 0.98 7.26 18.10
N SER A 81 1.06 8.59 18.16
CA SER A 81 0.22 9.43 19.00
C SER A 81 -1.26 9.36 18.58
N TYR A 82 -1.55 9.26 17.27
CA TYR A 82 -2.91 9.00 16.78
C TYR A 82 -3.44 7.65 17.28
N MET A 83 -2.65 6.60 17.17
CA MET A 83 -3.01 5.25 17.65
C MET A 83 -3.33 5.24 19.15
N GLN A 84 -2.66 6.08 19.95
CA GLN A 84 -2.90 6.23 21.38
C GLN A 84 -4.14 7.09 21.70
N GLY A 85 -4.64 7.86 20.73
CA GLY A 85 -5.81 8.71 20.89
C GLY A 85 -5.50 10.12 21.40
N ASP A 86 -4.23 10.56 21.35
CA ASP A 86 -3.80 11.87 21.83
C ASP A 86 -4.38 13.02 20.98
N TRP A 87 -4.79 12.74 19.75
CA TRP A 87 -5.38 13.70 18.84
C TRP A 87 -6.41 13.09 17.89
N HIS A 88 -7.19 13.95 17.27
CA HIS A 88 -8.19 13.61 16.26
C HIS A 88 -8.17 14.65 15.15
N CYS A 89 -8.52 14.23 13.93
CA CYS A 89 -8.69 15.10 12.78
C CYS A 89 -10.09 14.93 12.19
N SER A 90 -10.71 16.03 11.78
CA SER A 90 -12.04 16.01 11.16
C SER A 90 -12.05 15.24 9.83
N ASP A 91 -10.95 15.29 9.09
CA ASP A 91 -10.70 14.51 7.86
C ASP A 91 -9.21 14.17 7.79
N LEU A 92 -8.88 12.93 8.12
CA LEU A 92 -7.49 12.47 8.16
C LEU A 92 -6.87 12.36 6.77
N THR A 93 -7.67 11.98 5.75
CA THR A 93 -7.21 11.95 4.36
C THR A 93 -6.87 13.35 3.86
N ALA A 94 -7.74 14.33 4.10
CA ALA A 94 -7.47 15.72 3.75
C ALA A 94 -6.23 16.27 4.48
N MET A 95 -6.02 15.90 5.76
CA MET A 95 -4.80 16.23 6.50
C MET A 95 -3.55 15.71 5.82
N VAL A 96 -3.55 14.43 5.42
CA VAL A 96 -2.42 13.83 4.67
C VAL A 96 -2.20 14.56 3.36
N ARG A 97 -3.26 14.88 2.61
CA ARG A 97 -3.17 15.63 1.36
C ARG A 97 -2.54 17.01 1.55
N ILE A 98 -2.95 17.75 2.60
CA ILE A 98 -2.32 19.05 2.96
C ILE A 98 -0.82 18.85 3.21
N LEU A 99 -0.43 17.83 3.97
CA LEU A 99 0.98 17.56 4.28
C LEU A 99 1.78 17.18 3.01
N VAL A 100 1.21 16.37 2.12
CA VAL A 100 1.82 16.01 0.83
C VAL A 100 2.00 17.23 -0.07
N ARG A 101 0.99 18.11 -0.17
CA ARG A 101 1.10 19.37 -0.94
C ARG A 101 2.17 20.33 -0.42
N ASN A 102 2.53 20.20 0.87
CA ASN A 102 3.56 20.98 1.54
C ASN A 102 4.79 20.14 1.89
N GLN A 103 5.18 19.23 1.02
CA GLN A 103 6.15 18.18 1.27
C GLN A 103 7.54 18.68 1.69
N SER A 104 7.99 19.83 1.19
CA SER A 104 9.24 20.45 1.64
C SER A 104 9.27 20.71 3.15
N LEU A 105 8.11 21.02 3.75
CA LEU A 105 8.00 21.23 5.20
C LEU A 105 8.08 19.92 5.98
N THR A 106 7.46 18.85 5.46
CA THR A 106 7.52 17.52 6.09
C THR A 106 8.91 16.91 5.97
N ASP A 107 9.58 17.08 4.83
CA ASP A 107 10.97 16.62 4.62
C ASP A 107 11.96 17.32 5.57
N GLU A 108 11.79 18.62 5.85
CA GLU A 108 12.59 19.35 6.85
C GLU A 108 12.39 18.81 8.27
N LEU A 109 11.14 18.51 8.64
CA LEU A 109 10.82 17.86 9.92
C LEU A 109 11.50 16.50 10.03
N GLU A 110 11.36 15.64 9.04
CA GLU A 110 11.94 14.31 9.04
C GLU A 110 13.47 14.33 9.06
N GLN A 111 14.12 15.22 8.32
CA GLN A 111 15.58 15.36 8.33
C GLN A 111 16.11 15.82 9.70
N GLY A 112 15.38 16.67 10.40
CA GLY A 112 15.70 17.10 11.77
C GLY A 112 15.75 15.89 12.72
N PHE A 113 14.80 14.96 12.61
CA PHE A 113 14.66 13.78 13.46
C PHE A 113 15.58 12.63 13.07
N ALA A 114 15.81 12.42 11.77
CA ALA A 114 16.72 11.39 11.27
C ALA A 114 18.14 11.51 11.86
N ARG A 115 18.52 12.71 12.30
CA ARG A 115 19.80 12.94 13.01
C ARG A 115 19.81 12.36 14.42
N ILE A 116 18.65 12.29 15.10
CA ILE A 116 18.54 11.82 16.48
C ILE A 116 18.24 10.33 16.56
N THR A 117 17.39 9.81 15.66
CA THR A 117 16.88 8.43 15.72
C THR A 117 17.45 7.49 14.63
N GLY A 118 18.22 8.02 13.68
CA GLY A 118 18.64 7.34 12.48
C GLY A 118 19.44 6.03 12.69
N ALA A 119 20.17 5.88 13.79
CA ALA A 119 20.91 4.67 14.10
C ALA A 119 19.99 3.52 14.54
N LEU A 120 18.96 3.81 15.35
CA LEU A 120 17.97 2.84 15.82
C LEU A 120 17.06 2.36 14.68
N LEU A 121 16.62 3.27 13.81
CA LEU A 121 15.79 2.94 12.63
C LEU A 121 16.55 2.10 11.61
N LYS A 122 17.85 2.33 11.40
CA LYS A 122 18.70 1.48 10.55
C LYS A 122 18.81 0.05 11.08
N GLY A 123 18.93 -0.11 12.40
CA GLY A 123 18.92 -1.43 13.07
C GLY A 123 17.59 -2.16 12.85
N PHE A 124 16.48 -1.48 12.98
CA PHE A 124 15.15 -2.04 12.72
C PHE A 124 14.99 -2.49 11.26
N HIS A 125 15.44 -1.69 10.30
CA HIS A 125 15.36 -2.03 8.88
C HIS A 125 16.25 -3.23 8.53
N TRP A 126 17.41 -3.35 9.16
CA TRP A 126 18.30 -4.50 8.98
C TRP A 126 17.70 -5.80 9.52
N LEU A 127 17.01 -5.74 10.66
CA LEU A 127 16.35 -6.89 11.29
C LEU A 127 15.15 -7.42 10.47
N ASN A 128 14.46 -6.54 9.73
CA ASN A 128 13.26 -6.87 8.93
C ASN A 128 13.56 -7.12 7.44
N ARG A 129 14.81 -7.49 7.09
CA ARG A 129 15.18 -7.81 5.70
C ARG A 129 14.37 -8.99 5.17
N ASN A 130 13.94 -8.88 3.89
CA ASN A 130 13.20 -9.93 3.18
C ASN A 130 14.12 -11.06 2.67
N SER A 131 14.96 -11.61 3.56
CA SER A 131 15.59 -12.92 3.38
C SER A 131 14.51 -14.02 3.30
N ARG A 132 14.84 -15.25 2.92
CA ARG A 132 13.85 -16.34 2.83
C ARG A 132 13.05 -16.54 4.12
N SER A 133 13.67 -16.47 5.29
CA SER A 133 13.01 -16.54 6.59
C SER A 133 12.31 -15.21 6.97
N GLY A 134 12.91 -14.07 6.63
CA GLY A 134 12.35 -12.75 6.88
C GLY A 134 11.06 -12.50 6.10
N SER A 135 11.00 -12.85 4.82
CA SER A 135 9.79 -12.71 4.00
C SER A 135 8.61 -13.48 4.58
N ARG A 136 8.82 -14.74 4.99
CA ARG A 136 7.75 -15.54 5.62
C ARG A 136 7.23 -14.91 6.91
N LYS A 137 8.15 -14.41 7.77
CA LYS A 137 7.79 -13.76 9.03
C LYS A 137 7.02 -12.43 8.79
N ASN A 138 7.49 -11.61 7.85
CA ASN A 138 6.90 -10.31 7.56
C ASN A 138 5.52 -10.46 6.92
N ILE A 139 5.35 -11.41 5.99
CA ILE A 139 4.06 -11.71 5.36
C ILE A 139 3.10 -12.33 6.38
N ALA A 140 3.55 -13.28 7.21
CA ALA A 140 2.73 -13.83 8.28
C ALA A 140 2.20 -12.73 9.21
N ALA A 141 3.05 -11.81 9.66
CA ALA A 141 2.65 -10.74 10.57
C ALA A 141 1.52 -9.85 10.02
N HIS A 142 1.45 -9.63 8.70
CA HIS A 142 0.40 -8.83 8.07
C HIS A 142 -0.86 -9.65 7.77
N TYR A 143 -0.72 -10.88 7.22
CA TYR A 143 -1.88 -11.70 6.82
C TYR A 143 -2.44 -12.58 7.96
N ASP A 144 -1.72 -12.74 9.08
CA ASP A 144 -2.22 -13.38 10.31
C ASP A 144 -3.29 -12.55 11.06
N LEU A 145 -3.63 -11.35 10.52
CA LEU A 145 -4.82 -10.59 10.92
C LEU A 145 -6.15 -11.33 10.64
N GLY A 146 -6.10 -12.47 9.90
CA GLY A 146 -7.27 -13.30 9.60
C GLY A 146 -8.06 -12.84 8.37
N ASN A 147 -8.51 -13.81 7.59
CA ASN A 147 -9.27 -13.55 6.35
C ASN A 147 -10.56 -12.76 6.60
N GLU A 148 -11.22 -13.01 7.74
CA GLU A 148 -12.48 -12.38 8.14
C GLU A 148 -12.38 -10.84 8.23
N LEU A 149 -11.23 -10.31 8.63
CA LEU A 149 -11.00 -8.86 8.65
C LEU A 149 -11.00 -8.29 7.23
N PHE A 150 -10.30 -8.95 6.30
CA PHE A 150 -10.19 -8.50 4.91
C PHE A 150 -11.52 -8.63 4.17
N GLU A 151 -12.35 -9.64 4.47
CA GLU A 151 -13.70 -9.81 3.92
C GLU A 151 -14.64 -8.65 4.28
N LEU A 152 -14.36 -7.88 5.34
CA LEU A 152 -15.19 -6.74 5.71
C LEU A 152 -15.07 -5.56 4.75
N PHE A 153 -13.93 -5.40 4.06
CA PHE A 153 -13.69 -4.19 3.26
C PHE A 153 -13.22 -4.44 1.82
N LEU A 154 -12.67 -5.63 1.50
CA LEU A 154 -12.32 -5.97 0.12
C LEU A 154 -13.57 -6.22 -0.74
N ASP A 155 -13.37 -6.33 -2.04
CA ASP A 155 -14.41 -6.76 -2.98
C ASP A 155 -14.82 -8.23 -2.69
N LYS A 156 -16.10 -8.51 -2.85
CA LYS A 156 -16.66 -9.82 -2.50
C LYS A 156 -16.36 -10.90 -3.54
N ASP A 157 -16.19 -10.49 -4.80
CA ASP A 157 -16.08 -11.43 -5.92
C ASP A 157 -14.68 -12.02 -6.03
N TRP A 158 -13.64 -11.17 -5.91
CA TRP A 158 -12.25 -11.56 -6.18
C TRP A 158 -11.35 -11.45 -4.96
N MET A 159 -11.75 -10.74 -3.90
CA MET A 159 -10.92 -10.51 -2.69
C MET A 159 -9.55 -9.93 -3.05
N MET A 160 -9.52 -8.89 -3.89
CA MET A 160 -8.28 -8.28 -4.31
C MET A 160 -7.79 -7.23 -3.31
N TYR A 161 -6.61 -7.46 -2.73
CA TYR A 161 -5.93 -6.49 -1.85
C TYR A 161 -4.88 -5.69 -2.64
N SER A 162 -5.37 -5.03 -3.69
CA SER A 162 -4.61 -4.20 -4.64
C SER A 162 -5.55 -3.21 -5.32
N SER A 163 -5.02 -2.23 -6.02
CA SER A 163 -5.84 -1.25 -6.73
C SER A 163 -6.84 -1.90 -7.68
N GLY A 164 -8.09 -1.44 -7.67
CA GLY A 164 -9.02 -1.62 -8.79
C GLY A 164 -8.68 -0.69 -9.95
N LEU A 165 -9.43 -0.78 -11.05
CA LEU A 165 -9.33 0.12 -12.19
C LEU A 165 -10.70 0.75 -12.46
N TYR A 166 -10.80 2.06 -12.29
CA TYR A 166 -12.01 2.84 -12.51
C TYR A 166 -11.88 3.60 -13.83
N TYR A 167 -12.79 3.35 -14.78
CA TYR A 167 -12.80 4.06 -16.07
C TYR A 167 -13.60 5.35 -16.00
N THR A 168 -14.70 5.36 -15.26
CA THR A 168 -15.60 6.51 -15.14
C THR A 168 -15.57 7.18 -13.78
N GLY A 169 -15.06 6.47 -12.77
CA GLY A 169 -15.04 6.92 -11.38
C GLY A 169 -16.32 6.63 -10.59
N ASN A 170 -17.31 5.98 -11.20
CA ASN A 170 -18.60 5.66 -10.58
C ASN A 170 -18.84 4.15 -10.40
N GLU A 171 -17.87 3.34 -10.76
CA GLU A 171 -17.94 1.88 -10.62
C GLU A 171 -17.96 1.45 -9.16
N SER A 172 -18.64 0.32 -8.87
CA SER A 172 -18.46 -0.35 -7.59
C SER A 172 -17.04 -0.95 -7.51
N LEU A 173 -16.58 -1.24 -6.30
CA LEU A 173 -15.28 -1.88 -6.09
C LEU A 173 -15.19 -3.23 -6.82
N GLU A 174 -16.26 -4.00 -6.84
CA GLU A 174 -16.35 -5.30 -7.53
C GLU A 174 -16.11 -5.13 -9.04
N ILE A 175 -16.78 -4.15 -9.66
CA ILE A 175 -16.60 -3.82 -11.08
C ILE A 175 -15.18 -3.32 -11.35
N ALA A 176 -14.66 -2.42 -10.51
CA ALA A 176 -13.31 -1.89 -10.66
C ALA A 176 -12.23 -2.99 -10.56
N GLN A 177 -12.41 -3.97 -9.67
CA GLN A 177 -11.51 -5.12 -9.57
C GLN A 177 -11.61 -6.04 -10.78
N GLN A 178 -12.82 -6.30 -11.26
CA GLN A 178 -13.04 -7.07 -12.48
C GLN A 178 -12.40 -6.39 -13.70
N GLN A 179 -12.58 -5.07 -13.85
CA GLN A 179 -11.96 -4.29 -14.93
C GLN A 179 -10.43 -4.36 -14.88
N LYS A 180 -9.83 -4.27 -13.68
CA LYS A 180 -8.40 -4.42 -13.49
C LYS A 180 -7.92 -5.81 -13.93
N LEU A 181 -8.56 -6.87 -13.48
CA LEU A 181 -8.17 -8.23 -13.85
C LEU A 181 -8.31 -8.47 -15.35
N ALA A 182 -9.41 -8.03 -15.97
CA ALA A 182 -9.59 -8.09 -17.41
C ALA A 182 -8.49 -7.32 -18.15
N ARG A 183 -8.20 -6.08 -17.72
CA ARG A 183 -7.15 -5.25 -18.33
C ARG A 183 -5.77 -5.90 -18.30
N LEU A 184 -5.41 -6.56 -17.20
CA LEU A 184 -4.15 -7.27 -17.08
C LEU A 184 -4.09 -8.50 -18.01
N CYS A 185 -5.15 -9.30 -18.05
CA CYS A 185 -5.24 -10.47 -18.91
C CYS A 185 -5.26 -10.08 -20.41
N ASP A 186 -5.97 -9.01 -20.78
CA ASP A 186 -6.01 -8.50 -22.16
C ASP A 186 -4.64 -8.00 -22.62
N LYS A 187 -3.90 -7.29 -21.75
CA LYS A 187 -2.52 -6.87 -22.06
C LYS A 187 -1.59 -8.05 -22.28
N LEU A 188 -1.77 -9.14 -21.54
CA LEU A 188 -1.06 -10.39 -21.76
C LEU A 188 -1.55 -11.12 -23.03
N ASP A 189 -2.70 -10.73 -23.61
CA ASP A 189 -3.40 -11.43 -24.68
C ASP A 189 -3.55 -12.92 -24.34
N LEU A 190 -4.10 -13.15 -23.18
CA LEU A 190 -4.19 -14.47 -22.59
C LEU A 190 -5.11 -15.36 -23.42
N GLN A 191 -4.61 -16.55 -23.82
CA GLN A 191 -5.30 -17.51 -24.66
C GLN A 191 -5.62 -18.80 -23.89
N PRO A 192 -6.64 -19.58 -24.29
CA PRO A 192 -6.95 -20.86 -23.63
C PRO A 192 -5.80 -21.87 -23.65
N THR A 193 -4.88 -21.73 -24.59
CA THR A 193 -3.70 -22.61 -24.74
C THR A 193 -2.54 -22.21 -23.84
N ASP A 194 -2.58 -21.01 -23.25
CA ASP A 194 -1.49 -20.49 -22.43
C ASP A 194 -1.44 -21.17 -21.05
N HIS A 195 -0.24 -21.31 -20.52
CA HIS A 195 0.01 -21.60 -19.12
C HIS A 195 0.46 -20.31 -18.42
N LEU A 196 -0.43 -19.74 -17.61
CA LEU A 196 -0.18 -18.55 -16.83
C LEU A 196 0.50 -18.89 -15.49
N LEU A 197 1.58 -18.20 -15.15
CA LEU A 197 2.14 -18.17 -13.80
C LEU A 197 1.67 -16.90 -13.09
N GLU A 198 1.05 -17.03 -11.92
CA GLU A 198 0.79 -15.93 -11.00
C GLU A 198 1.77 -15.99 -9.81
N ILE A 199 2.52 -14.91 -9.58
CA ILE A 199 3.37 -14.76 -8.39
C ILE A 199 2.65 -13.85 -7.42
N GLY A 200 2.16 -14.42 -6.30
CA GLY A 200 1.34 -13.72 -5.32
C GLY A 200 -0.15 -14.06 -5.45
N THR A 201 -0.52 -15.27 -5.00
CA THR A 201 -1.90 -15.80 -5.10
C THR A 201 -2.96 -14.91 -4.46
N GLY A 202 -2.62 -14.16 -3.39
CA GLY A 202 -3.62 -13.56 -2.55
C GLY A 202 -4.66 -14.60 -2.10
N TRP A 203 -5.94 -14.28 -2.21
CA TRP A 203 -7.03 -15.21 -1.94
C TRP A 203 -7.54 -15.97 -3.19
N GLY A 204 -6.71 -16.02 -4.26
CA GLY A 204 -6.97 -16.81 -5.47
C GLY A 204 -7.89 -16.12 -6.49
N GLY A 205 -8.18 -14.82 -6.31
CA GLY A 205 -9.11 -14.11 -7.19
C GLY A 205 -8.63 -14.03 -8.62
N CYS A 206 -7.37 -13.63 -8.86
CA CYS A 206 -6.82 -13.49 -10.20
C CYS A 206 -6.68 -14.84 -10.90
N ALA A 207 -6.21 -15.88 -10.22
CA ALA A 207 -6.10 -17.23 -10.79
C ALA A 207 -7.45 -17.78 -11.26
N VAL A 208 -8.49 -17.64 -10.41
CA VAL A 208 -9.85 -18.08 -10.75
C VAL A 208 -10.42 -17.24 -11.89
N PHE A 209 -10.25 -15.92 -11.87
CA PHE A 209 -10.69 -15.02 -12.94
C PHE A 209 -10.07 -15.42 -14.30
N ALA A 210 -8.75 -15.59 -14.35
CA ALA A 210 -8.05 -15.94 -15.58
C ALA A 210 -8.53 -17.30 -16.13
N ALA A 211 -8.63 -18.32 -15.29
CA ALA A 211 -9.09 -19.64 -15.71
C ALA A 211 -10.55 -19.61 -16.21
N GLN A 212 -11.46 -18.90 -15.51
CA GLN A 212 -12.87 -18.82 -15.89
C GLN A 212 -13.13 -18.04 -17.20
N HIS A 213 -12.47 -16.89 -17.35
CA HIS A 213 -12.78 -15.97 -18.44
C HIS A 213 -11.94 -16.19 -19.70
N TYR A 214 -10.71 -16.72 -19.52
CA TYR A 214 -9.78 -16.94 -20.64
C TYR A 214 -9.52 -18.43 -20.91
N GLY A 215 -9.99 -19.33 -20.05
CA GLY A 215 -9.86 -20.78 -20.25
C GLY A 215 -8.46 -21.32 -20.12
N CYS A 216 -7.48 -20.51 -19.75
CA CYS A 216 -6.07 -20.87 -19.66
C CYS A 216 -5.77 -21.74 -18.43
N LYS A 217 -4.65 -22.49 -18.49
CA LYS A 217 -4.09 -23.15 -17.31
C LYS A 217 -3.36 -22.13 -16.43
N VAL A 218 -3.54 -22.22 -15.11
CA VAL A 218 -2.90 -21.30 -14.14
C VAL A 218 -2.12 -22.08 -13.10
N THR A 219 -0.88 -21.66 -12.86
CA THR A 219 -0.12 -21.99 -11.65
C THR A 219 0.04 -20.73 -10.83
N THR A 220 -0.36 -20.75 -9.56
CA THR A 220 -0.24 -19.61 -8.66
C THR A 220 0.48 -19.98 -7.38
N THR A 221 1.27 -19.06 -6.80
CA THR A 221 2.09 -19.33 -5.63
C THR A 221 1.96 -18.27 -4.54
N THR A 222 1.96 -18.75 -3.29
CA THR A 222 2.03 -17.93 -2.08
C THR A 222 2.91 -18.58 -1.03
N ILE A 223 3.47 -17.80 -0.11
CA ILE A 223 4.16 -18.30 1.10
C ILE A 223 3.30 -18.16 2.36
N SER A 224 2.09 -17.62 2.26
CA SER A 224 1.10 -17.54 3.34
C SER A 224 0.24 -18.79 3.36
N ARG A 225 0.26 -19.51 4.47
CA ARG A 225 -0.58 -20.70 4.67
C ARG A 225 -2.07 -20.36 4.63
N GLN A 226 -2.47 -19.24 5.23
CA GLN A 226 -3.87 -18.82 5.24
C GLN A 226 -4.38 -18.50 3.84
N GLN A 227 -3.59 -17.77 3.02
CA GLN A 227 -3.94 -17.49 1.63
C GLN A 227 -4.01 -18.77 0.80
N TYR A 228 -3.05 -19.69 0.99
CA TYR A 228 -3.04 -20.97 0.29
C TYR A 228 -4.32 -21.76 0.55
N ASP A 229 -4.67 -21.97 1.84
CA ASP A 229 -5.84 -22.76 2.22
C ASP A 229 -7.13 -22.11 1.67
N TYR A 230 -7.26 -20.78 1.71
CA TYR A 230 -8.39 -20.04 1.15
C TYR A 230 -8.45 -20.17 -0.37
N ALA A 231 -7.34 -19.98 -1.07
CA ALA A 231 -7.28 -20.06 -2.53
C ALA A 231 -7.60 -21.47 -3.04
N VAL A 232 -7.08 -22.53 -2.39
CA VAL A 232 -7.42 -23.93 -2.72
C VAL A 232 -8.91 -24.17 -2.60
N GLN A 233 -9.54 -23.67 -1.51
CA GLN A 233 -10.98 -23.83 -1.35
C GLN A 233 -11.76 -23.03 -2.40
N ARG A 234 -11.34 -21.83 -2.74
CA ARG A 234 -11.92 -21.00 -3.81
C ARG A 234 -11.88 -21.70 -5.15
N VAL A 235 -10.71 -22.24 -5.55
CA VAL A 235 -10.53 -22.99 -6.78
C VAL A 235 -11.45 -24.21 -6.84
N LYS A 236 -11.56 -24.95 -5.73
CA LYS A 236 -12.47 -26.09 -5.62
C LYS A 236 -13.93 -25.68 -5.78
N ASN A 237 -14.35 -24.61 -5.11
CA ASN A 237 -15.73 -24.11 -5.18
C ASN A 237 -16.08 -23.61 -6.59
N ALA A 238 -15.10 -23.11 -7.33
CA ALA A 238 -15.24 -22.69 -8.73
C ALA A 238 -15.23 -23.86 -9.74
N GLY A 239 -14.94 -25.09 -9.30
CA GLY A 239 -14.84 -26.26 -10.19
C GLY A 239 -13.59 -26.26 -11.09
N LEU A 240 -12.52 -25.57 -10.70
CA LEU A 240 -11.34 -25.31 -11.52
C LEU A 240 -10.09 -26.10 -11.11
N THR A 241 -10.25 -27.19 -10.35
CA THR A 241 -9.12 -27.98 -9.82
C THR A 241 -8.22 -28.59 -10.90
N GLU A 242 -8.73 -28.82 -12.10
CA GLU A 242 -7.95 -29.34 -13.24
C GLU A 242 -7.19 -28.23 -14.00
N GLN A 243 -7.62 -26.96 -13.86
CA GLN A 243 -7.04 -25.83 -14.57
C GLN A 243 -6.10 -25.00 -13.68
N VAL A 244 -6.39 -24.91 -12.37
CA VAL A 244 -5.65 -24.03 -11.43
C VAL A 244 -4.89 -24.85 -10.39
N THR A 245 -3.57 -24.71 -10.40
CA THR A 245 -2.67 -25.30 -9.40
C THR A 245 -2.22 -24.22 -8.43
N VAL A 246 -2.55 -24.38 -7.14
CA VAL A 246 -2.09 -23.47 -6.07
C VAL A 246 -0.91 -24.09 -5.37
N LEU A 247 0.21 -23.35 -5.23
CA LEU A 247 1.44 -23.79 -4.60
C LEU A 247 1.69 -23.01 -3.31
N LEU A 248 2.07 -23.72 -2.25
CA LEU A 248 2.60 -23.12 -1.02
C LEU A 248 4.14 -23.08 -1.11
N GLU A 249 4.64 -22.23 -1.99
CA GLU A 249 6.05 -22.24 -2.37
C GLU A 249 6.58 -20.82 -2.59
N ASP A 250 7.85 -20.58 -2.29
CA ASP A 250 8.49 -19.32 -2.56
C ASP A 250 8.76 -19.19 -4.07
N TYR A 251 8.47 -18.04 -4.68
CA TYR A 251 8.68 -17.80 -6.11
C TYR A 251 10.13 -18.06 -6.55
N ARG A 252 11.09 -17.98 -5.62
CA ARG A 252 12.52 -18.26 -5.86
C ARG A 252 12.80 -19.73 -6.12
N ASP A 253 11.93 -20.61 -5.67
CA ASP A 253 12.10 -22.08 -5.75
C ASP A 253 11.25 -22.71 -6.88
N LEU A 254 10.32 -21.95 -7.49
CA LEU A 254 9.46 -22.42 -8.58
C LEU A 254 10.29 -23.04 -9.72
N GLN A 255 9.71 -23.99 -10.41
CA GLN A 255 10.31 -24.66 -11.57
C GLN A 255 9.36 -24.62 -12.79
N GLY A 256 9.90 -24.93 -13.96
CA GLY A 256 9.14 -24.99 -15.18
C GLY A 256 9.25 -23.72 -16.03
N GLN A 257 8.49 -23.70 -17.13
CA GLN A 257 8.38 -22.57 -18.03
C GLN A 257 6.89 -22.28 -18.32
N TYR A 258 6.58 -21.01 -18.43
CA TYR A 258 5.22 -20.50 -18.57
C TYR A 258 5.14 -19.52 -19.73
N ASP A 259 4.02 -19.53 -20.45
CA ASP A 259 3.80 -18.63 -21.58
C ASP A 259 3.59 -17.19 -21.14
N LYS A 260 2.94 -17.03 -20.00
CA LYS A 260 2.58 -15.74 -19.41
C LYS A 260 2.89 -15.70 -17.93
N LEU A 261 3.21 -14.50 -17.43
CA LEU A 261 3.42 -14.24 -16.02
C LEU A 261 2.64 -13.00 -15.59
N ILE A 262 1.95 -13.10 -14.46
CA ILE A 262 1.27 -11.99 -13.79
C ILE A 262 1.75 -11.87 -12.35
N SER A 263 2.00 -10.64 -11.88
CA SER A 263 2.31 -10.37 -10.48
C SER A 263 1.71 -9.03 -10.09
N ILE A 264 0.83 -9.02 -9.10
CA ILE A 264 0.04 -7.85 -8.71
C ILE A 264 0.46 -7.42 -7.30
N GLU A 265 1.08 -6.24 -7.20
CA GLU A 265 1.52 -5.61 -5.95
C GLU A 265 2.27 -6.59 -5.00
N MET A 266 3.15 -7.39 -5.57
CA MET A 266 3.99 -8.33 -4.85
C MET A 266 5.45 -7.85 -4.79
N VAL A 267 5.88 -7.07 -5.80
CA VAL A 267 7.27 -6.60 -5.92
C VAL A 267 7.70 -5.76 -4.72
N GLU A 268 6.77 -5.07 -4.08
CA GLU A 268 6.97 -4.27 -2.86
C GLU A 268 7.43 -5.12 -1.68
N ALA A 269 7.00 -6.39 -1.65
CA ALA A 269 7.38 -7.36 -0.61
C ALA A 269 8.74 -8.05 -0.89
N VAL A 270 9.34 -7.83 -2.06
CA VAL A 270 10.63 -8.43 -2.43
C VAL A 270 11.78 -7.81 -1.64
N GLY A 271 11.74 -6.48 -1.43
CA GLY A 271 12.82 -5.71 -0.83
C GLY A 271 13.86 -5.23 -1.85
N HIS A 272 14.33 -4.01 -1.69
CA HIS A 272 15.15 -3.30 -2.68
C HIS A 272 16.46 -4.03 -3.05
N HIS A 273 17.04 -4.82 -2.15
CA HIS A 273 18.26 -5.59 -2.43
C HIS A 273 18.04 -6.79 -3.37
N TYR A 274 16.80 -7.24 -3.53
CA TYR A 274 16.47 -8.48 -4.23
C TYR A 274 15.72 -8.24 -5.55
N ILE A 275 15.49 -6.98 -5.93
CA ILE A 275 14.72 -6.62 -7.11
C ILE A 275 15.31 -7.19 -8.43
N ASP A 276 16.62 -7.12 -8.59
CA ASP A 276 17.31 -7.69 -9.76
C ASP A 276 17.09 -9.20 -9.85
N GLY A 277 17.21 -9.91 -8.72
CA GLY A 277 16.96 -11.35 -8.62
C GLY A 277 15.51 -11.73 -8.90
N TYR A 278 14.55 -10.88 -8.49
CA TYR A 278 13.14 -11.08 -8.79
C TYR A 278 12.88 -11.03 -10.30
N PHE A 279 13.34 -9.99 -10.99
CA PHE A 279 13.16 -9.89 -12.44
C PHE A 279 13.91 -10.98 -13.20
N GLN A 280 15.11 -11.38 -12.74
CA GLN A 280 15.82 -12.51 -13.32
C GLN A 280 14.99 -13.78 -13.20
N ARG A 281 14.37 -14.02 -12.02
CA ARG A 281 13.53 -15.20 -11.82
C ARG A 281 12.27 -15.18 -12.69
N CYS A 282 11.62 -14.03 -12.82
CA CYS A 282 10.50 -13.88 -13.77
C CYS A 282 10.92 -14.21 -15.21
N ALA A 283 12.09 -13.75 -15.63
CA ALA A 283 12.61 -14.04 -16.96
C ALA A 283 12.96 -15.52 -17.16
N ASP A 284 13.51 -16.19 -16.16
CA ASP A 284 13.88 -17.62 -16.21
C ASP A 284 12.66 -18.54 -16.28
N LEU A 285 11.54 -18.12 -15.66
CA LEU A 285 10.28 -18.86 -15.66
C LEU A 285 9.44 -18.64 -16.91
N LEU A 286 9.78 -17.67 -17.76
CA LEU A 286 9.07 -17.44 -19.02
C LEU A 286 9.69 -18.24 -20.17
N THR A 287 8.81 -18.74 -21.08
CA THR A 287 9.21 -19.25 -22.41
C THR A 287 9.99 -18.18 -23.18
N PRO A 288 10.77 -18.54 -24.21
CA PRO A 288 11.58 -17.58 -25.00
C PRO A 288 10.77 -16.44 -25.64
N ASP A 289 9.50 -16.64 -25.89
CA ASP A 289 8.53 -15.69 -26.48
C ASP A 289 7.49 -15.18 -25.46
N GLY A 290 7.66 -15.49 -24.16
CA GLY A 290 6.71 -15.18 -23.10
C GLY A 290 6.53 -13.69 -22.82
N LEU A 291 5.43 -13.38 -22.14
CA LEU A 291 5.07 -12.04 -21.66
C LEU A 291 4.91 -12.04 -20.14
N ALA A 292 5.32 -10.96 -19.51
CA ALA A 292 5.05 -10.71 -18.10
C ALA A 292 4.33 -9.38 -17.92
N ILE A 293 3.34 -9.34 -17.02
CA ILE A 293 2.76 -8.09 -16.54
C ILE A 293 2.93 -7.97 -15.04
N ILE A 294 3.38 -6.80 -14.60
CA ILE A 294 3.59 -6.49 -13.20
C ILE A 294 2.79 -5.24 -12.88
N GLN A 295 1.87 -5.36 -11.91
CA GLN A 295 1.26 -4.20 -11.26
C GLN A 295 2.12 -3.86 -10.05
N ALA A 296 2.49 -2.60 -9.90
CA ALA A 296 3.37 -2.15 -8.84
C ALA A 296 3.08 -0.73 -8.36
N ILE A 297 3.08 -0.55 -7.05
CA ILE A 297 3.11 0.79 -6.45
C ILE A 297 4.48 1.41 -6.74
N THR A 298 4.48 2.67 -7.16
CA THR A 298 5.70 3.40 -7.48
C THR A 298 5.73 4.76 -6.80
N LEU A 299 6.94 5.24 -6.56
CA LEU A 299 7.18 6.61 -6.14
C LEU A 299 8.02 7.34 -7.20
N GLU A 300 8.06 8.66 -7.10
CA GLU A 300 8.87 9.50 -7.98
C GLU A 300 10.37 9.15 -7.91
N ASP A 301 11.03 9.03 -9.07
CA ASP A 301 12.44 8.59 -9.18
C ASP A 301 13.39 9.40 -8.31
N HIS A 302 13.22 10.73 -8.24
CA HIS A 302 14.10 11.60 -7.47
C HIS A 302 14.00 11.38 -5.96
N ARG A 303 12.92 10.76 -5.47
CA ARG A 303 12.69 10.45 -4.05
C ARG A 303 13.16 9.06 -3.64
N TYR A 304 13.37 8.17 -4.61
CA TYR A 304 13.67 6.77 -4.35
C TYR A 304 14.86 6.57 -3.39
N ALA A 305 15.96 7.27 -3.62
CA ALA A 305 17.17 7.12 -2.80
C ALA A 305 16.97 7.51 -1.33
N GLN A 306 16.09 8.49 -1.05
CA GLN A 306 15.71 8.90 0.30
C GLN A 306 14.75 7.87 0.91
N ALA A 307 13.70 7.48 0.18
CA ALA A 307 12.66 6.57 0.63
C ALA A 307 13.21 5.18 1.03
N VAL A 308 14.20 4.65 0.30
CA VAL A 308 14.86 3.38 0.66
C VAL A 308 15.58 3.46 2.00
N ARG A 309 16.10 4.64 2.36
CA ARG A 309 16.87 4.84 3.62
C ARG A 309 16.01 5.21 4.82
N SER A 310 14.75 5.59 4.60
CA SER A 310 13.80 5.99 5.64
C SER A 310 12.91 4.82 6.05
N VAL A 311 12.46 4.86 7.29
CA VAL A 311 11.40 3.99 7.81
C VAL A 311 10.21 4.88 8.09
N ASP A 312 9.18 4.74 7.27
CA ASP A 312 7.89 5.41 7.43
C ASP A 312 6.90 4.55 8.25
N PHE A 313 5.71 5.08 8.43
CA PHE A 313 4.63 4.39 9.14
C PHE A 313 4.29 3.04 8.51
N ILE A 314 4.26 2.95 7.17
CA ILE A 314 3.91 1.72 6.45
C ILE A 314 4.95 0.62 6.73
N LYS A 315 6.23 0.94 6.59
CA LYS A 315 7.32 -0.01 6.85
C LYS A 315 7.40 -0.44 8.31
N ARG A 316 6.95 0.41 9.24
CA ARG A 316 7.04 0.13 10.67
C ARG A 316 5.87 -0.71 11.18
N TYR A 317 4.65 -0.43 10.73
CA TYR A 317 3.43 -0.97 11.32
C TYR A 317 2.60 -1.86 10.41
N ILE A 318 2.65 -1.65 9.08
CA ILE A 318 1.76 -2.32 8.13
C ILE A 318 2.53 -3.38 7.35
N PHE A 319 3.59 -3.02 6.64
CA PHE A 319 4.37 -3.91 5.80
C PHE A 319 5.87 -3.87 6.16
N PRO A 320 6.30 -4.49 7.27
CA PRO A 320 7.71 -4.55 7.63
C PRO A 320 8.56 -5.17 6.53
N GLY A 321 9.67 -4.53 6.19
CA GLY A 321 10.58 -4.98 5.14
C GLY A 321 10.16 -4.62 3.72
N SER A 322 8.99 -4.04 3.49
CA SER A 322 8.57 -3.56 2.18
C SER A 322 9.39 -2.36 1.71
N PHE A 323 9.33 -2.12 0.40
CA PHE A 323 9.84 -0.91 -0.21
C PHE A 323 8.94 -0.52 -1.37
N ILE A 324 8.89 0.76 -1.71
CA ILE A 324 8.22 1.23 -2.92
C ILE A 324 9.30 1.50 -3.96
N PRO A 325 9.29 0.77 -5.11
CA PRO A 325 10.21 1.04 -6.21
C PRO A 325 9.84 2.31 -6.96
N SER A 326 10.75 2.78 -7.83
CA SER A 326 10.41 3.73 -8.88
C SER A 326 10.37 3.04 -10.25
N VAL A 327 9.74 3.70 -11.23
CA VAL A 327 9.67 3.17 -12.60
C VAL A 327 11.06 2.89 -13.17
N THR A 328 12.01 3.78 -12.93
CA THR A 328 13.41 3.59 -13.39
C THR A 328 14.05 2.36 -12.74
N VAL A 329 13.83 2.12 -11.46
CA VAL A 329 14.36 0.93 -10.75
C VAL A 329 13.79 -0.35 -11.32
N LEU A 330 12.47 -0.42 -11.55
CA LEU A 330 11.80 -1.58 -12.15
C LEU A 330 12.29 -1.83 -13.57
N SER A 331 12.37 -0.78 -14.41
CA SER A 331 12.83 -0.86 -15.78
C SER A 331 14.29 -1.30 -15.90
N ASN A 332 15.16 -0.81 -15.02
CA ASN A 332 16.58 -1.19 -14.98
C ASN A 332 16.74 -2.67 -14.56
N ALA A 333 15.99 -3.13 -13.57
CA ALA A 333 16.03 -4.53 -13.13
C ALA A 333 15.52 -5.47 -14.23
N ALA A 334 14.44 -5.10 -14.92
CA ALA A 334 13.91 -5.82 -16.06
C ALA A 334 14.92 -5.89 -17.23
N ALA A 335 15.58 -4.78 -17.56
CA ALA A 335 16.59 -4.73 -18.62
C ALA A 335 17.79 -5.66 -18.33
N LYS A 336 18.26 -5.73 -17.07
CA LYS A 336 19.30 -6.68 -16.65
C LYS A 336 18.87 -8.13 -16.87
N ALA A 337 17.60 -8.44 -16.65
CA ALA A 337 17.00 -9.74 -16.88
C ALA A 337 16.63 -10.00 -18.36
N LYS A 338 17.00 -9.09 -19.29
CA LYS A 338 16.67 -9.16 -20.72
C LYS A 338 15.17 -9.18 -21.01
N LEU A 339 14.38 -8.54 -20.14
CA LEU A 339 12.97 -8.27 -20.35
C LEU A 339 12.82 -6.86 -20.95
N LYS A 340 12.09 -6.74 -22.05
CA LYS A 340 11.83 -5.48 -22.74
C LYS A 340 10.51 -4.88 -22.23
N LEU A 341 10.52 -3.70 -21.64
CA LEU A 341 9.31 -2.95 -21.33
C LEU A 341 8.62 -2.54 -22.65
N THR A 342 7.38 -2.97 -22.85
CA THR A 342 6.60 -2.71 -24.06
C THR A 342 5.40 -1.82 -23.82
N SER A 343 4.91 -1.72 -22.58
CA SER A 343 3.84 -0.81 -22.19
C SER A 343 3.97 -0.45 -20.72
N LEU A 344 3.63 0.79 -20.40
CA LEU A 344 3.42 1.30 -19.04
C LEU A 344 2.10 2.04 -19.01
N GLU A 345 1.24 1.75 -18.04
CA GLU A 345 -0.01 2.45 -17.77
C GLU A 345 -0.09 2.82 -16.31
N ASP A 346 -0.25 4.11 -16.03
CA ASP A 346 -0.42 4.64 -14.68
C ASP A 346 -1.90 4.57 -14.28
N ILE A 347 -2.20 3.84 -13.21
CA ILE A 347 -3.54 3.67 -12.64
C ILE A 347 -3.65 4.26 -11.22
N GLY A 348 -2.67 5.03 -10.78
CA GLY A 348 -2.60 5.58 -9.42
C GLY A 348 -3.87 6.29 -8.93
N PRO A 349 -4.59 7.10 -9.75
CA PRO A 349 -5.87 7.69 -9.34
C PRO A 349 -6.92 6.67 -8.92
N SER A 350 -6.96 5.51 -9.57
CA SER A 350 -7.86 4.42 -9.22
C SER A 350 -7.56 3.84 -7.83
N TYR A 351 -6.30 3.92 -7.38
CA TYR A 351 -5.97 3.45 -6.04
C TYR A 351 -6.51 4.36 -4.94
N ALA A 352 -6.48 5.68 -5.13
CA ALA A 352 -7.12 6.61 -4.19
C ALA A 352 -8.61 6.26 -4.00
N MET A 353 -9.32 5.95 -5.09
CA MET A 353 -10.73 5.55 -5.06
C MET A 353 -10.92 4.19 -4.36
N THR A 354 -10.07 3.22 -4.67
CA THR A 354 -10.06 1.90 -4.04
C THR A 354 -9.91 2.03 -2.52
N LEU A 355 -8.94 2.82 -2.06
CA LEU A 355 -8.67 3.05 -0.63
C LEU A 355 -9.80 3.79 0.07
N ALA A 356 -10.43 4.76 -0.60
CA ALA A 356 -11.61 5.43 -0.08
C ALA A 356 -12.75 4.43 0.20
N VAL A 357 -13.05 3.53 -0.76
CA VAL A 357 -14.08 2.49 -0.57
C VAL A 357 -13.68 1.51 0.53
N TRP A 358 -12.41 1.10 0.61
CA TRP A 358 -11.94 0.24 1.70
C TRP A 358 -12.12 0.91 3.06
N ARG A 359 -11.77 2.19 3.18
CA ARG A 359 -11.94 2.98 4.40
C ARG A 359 -13.41 3.09 4.80
N GLU A 360 -14.30 3.38 3.86
CA GLU A 360 -15.74 3.46 4.10
C GLU A 360 -16.30 2.13 4.61
N ARG A 361 -15.97 1.01 3.95
CA ARG A 361 -16.42 -0.34 4.34
C ARG A 361 -15.84 -0.75 5.68
N PHE A 362 -14.58 -0.47 5.94
CA PHE A 362 -13.93 -0.73 7.23
C PHE A 362 -14.60 0.07 8.35
N THR A 363 -14.83 1.36 8.15
CA THR A 363 -15.50 2.24 9.12
C THR A 363 -16.94 1.79 9.39
N ALA A 364 -17.67 1.38 8.36
CA ALA A 364 -19.02 0.83 8.52
C ALA A 364 -19.05 -0.52 9.27
N SER A 365 -17.91 -1.19 9.39
CA SER A 365 -17.78 -2.52 10.01
C SER A 365 -17.12 -2.49 11.40
N LEU A 366 -16.89 -1.32 12.02
CA LEU A 366 -16.14 -1.19 13.28
C LEU A 366 -16.68 -2.04 14.44
N ASP A 367 -17.99 -2.21 14.55
CA ASP A 367 -18.58 -3.06 15.60
C ASP A 367 -18.19 -4.54 15.41
N LYS A 368 -18.11 -5.00 14.16
CA LYS A 368 -17.64 -6.36 13.84
C LYS A 368 -16.13 -6.49 14.13
N VAL A 369 -15.35 -5.49 13.79
CA VAL A 369 -13.89 -5.45 14.07
C VAL A 369 -13.65 -5.56 15.58
N ARG A 370 -14.39 -4.82 16.40
CA ARG A 370 -14.32 -4.92 17.88
C ARG A 370 -14.76 -6.28 18.38
N ALA A 371 -15.82 -6.86 17.79
CA ALA A 371 -16.31 -8.19 18.15
C ALA A 371 -15.29 -9.30 17.84
N MET A 372 -14.44 -9.11 16.83
CA MET A 372 -13.29 -9.98 16.53
C MET A 372 -12.14 -9.84 17.55
N GLY A 373 -12.22 -8.92 18.51
CA GLY A 373 -11.22 -8.73 19.56
C GLY A 373 -10.11 -7.71 19.23
N TYR A 374 -10.20 -6.97 18.13
CA TYR A 374 -9.23 -5.93 17.81
C TYR A 374 -9.39 -4.71 18.72
N PRO A 375 -8.29 -4.23 19.36
CA PRO A 375 -8.32 -3.05 20.21
C PRO A 375 -8.51 -1.75 19.43
N ASP A 376 -8.98 -0.70 20.10
CA ASP A 376 -9.16 0.62 19.47
C ASP A 376 -7.84 1.18 18.88
N SER A 377 -6.68 0.86 19.46
CA SER A 377 -5.38 1.24 18.89
C SER A 377 -5.11 0.61 17.53
N PHE A 378 -5.56 -0.63 17.31
CA PHE A 378 -5.51 -1.29 16.00
C PHE A 378 -6.47 -0.61 15.02
N ILE A 379 -7.70 -0.32 15.44
CA ILE A 379 -8.69 0.36 14.59
C ILE A 379 -8.14 1.70 14.12
N ARG A 380 -7.54 2.49 15.02
CA ARG A 380 -6.92 3.77 14.68
C ARG A 380 -5.69 3.60 13.77
N MET A 381 -4.89 2.55 13.98
CA MET A 381 -3.76 2.22 13.11
C MET A 381 -4.24 1.93 11.68
N TRP A 382 -5.31 1.15 11.55
CA TRP A 382 -5.84 0.75 10.23
C TRP A 382 -6.50 1.92 9.50
N GLU A 383 -7.25 2.76 10.22
CA GLU A 383 -7.81 4.01 9.71
C GLU A 383 -6.69 4.94 9.21
N PHE A 384 -5.65 5.13 10.04
CA PHE A 384 -4.49 5.95 9.66
C PHE A 384 -3.81 5.41 8.40
N TYR A 385 -3.62 4.08 8.32
CA TYR A 385 -3.06 3.42 7.14
C TYR A 385 -3.85 3.74 5.87
N LEU A 386 -5.16 3.53 5.90
CA LEU A 386 -6.03 3.74 4.73
C LEU A 386 -6.02 5.21 4.31
N CYS A 387 -6.17 6.15 5.25
CA CYS A 387 -6.13 7.59 4.97
C CYS A 387 -4.75 8.06 4.47
N TYR A 388 -3.66 7.52 5.04
CA TYR A 388 -2.29 7.85 4.65
C TYR A 388 -2.01 7.46 3.20
N CYS A 389 -2.39 6.24 2.82
CA CYS A 389 -2.24 5.78 1.44
C CYS A 389 -3.19 6.52 0.49
N GLU A 390 -4.47 6.68 0.85
CA GLU A 390 -5.47 7.42 0.06
C GLU A 390 -4.98 8.84 -0.26
N GLY A 391 -4.50 9.58 0.73
CA GLY A 391 -3.96 10.92 0.55
C GLY A 391 -2.72 10.95 -0.34
N GLY A 392 -1.82 9.98 -0.20
CA GLY A 392 -0.62 9.83 -1.02
C GLY A 392 -0.93 9.62 -2.50
N PHE A 393 -1.87 8.73 -2.83
CA PHE A 393 -2.33 8.49 -4.20
C PHE A 393 -3.14 9.66 -4.77
N ALA A 394 -4.01 10.28 -3.96
CA ALA A 394 -4.81 11.43 -4.39
C ALA A 394 -3.94 12.63 -4.81
N GLU A 395 -2.83 12.86 -4.13
CA GLU A 395 -1.89 13.93 -4.45
C GLU A 395 -0.73 13.49 -5.35
N ARG A 396 -0.79 12.27 -5.91
CA ARG A 396 0.20 11.73 -6.88
C ARG A 396 1.64 11.66 -6.35
N SER A 397 1.85 11.64 -5.03
CA SER A 397 3.19 11.44 -4.45
C SER A 397 3.67 9.98 -4.57
N ILE A 398 2.72 9.08 -4.71
CA ILE A 398 2.90 7.69 -5.12
C ILE A 398 1.90 7.37 -6.22
N SER A 399 2.22 6.38 -7.06
CA SER A 399 1.33 5.89 -8.09
C SER A 399 1.29 4.37 -8.10
N ASP A 400 0.42 3.79 -8.93
CA ASP A 400 0.36 2.36 -9.23
C ASP A 400 0.40 2.17 -10.74
N VAL A 401 1.21 1.25 -11.22
CA VAL A 401 1.47 1.10 -12.65
C VAL A 401 1.32 -0.35 -13.11
N HIS A 402 0.78 -0.51 -14.32
CA HIS A 402 0.86 -1.76 -15.08
C HIS A 402 2.06 -1.72 -16.02
N LEU A 403 3.02 -2.60 -15.82
CA LEU A 403 4.23 -2.72 -16.65
C LEU A 403 4.17 -4.04 -17.42
N LEU A 404 4.07 -3.95 -18.75
CA LEU A 404 4.11 -5.11 -19.63
C LEU A 404 5.53 -5.31 -20.18
N PHE A 405 6.05 -6.50 -19.99
CA PHE A 405 7.37 -6.91 -20.44
C PHE A 405 7.29 -8.08 -21.43
N SER A 406 8.20 -8.10 -22.40
CA SER A 406 8.34 -9.20 -23.34
C SER A 406 9.72 -9.82 -23.31
N LYS A 407 9.79 -11.13 -23.57
CA LYS A 407 11.04 -11.84 -23.87
C LYS A 407 11.52 -11.50 -25.29
N ALA A 408 12.78 -11.80 -25.58
CA ALA A 408 13.46 -11.41 -26.82
C ALA A 408 12.83 -12.01 -28.09
N ASP A 409 12.28 -13.23 -28.02
CA ASP A 409 11.71 -13.93 -29.16
C ASP A 409 10.22 -13.64 -29.39
N ASN A 410 9.62 -12.80 -28.54
CA ASN A 410 8.24 -12.39 -28.73
C ASN A 410 8.09 -11.55 -30.01
N ARG A 411 7.20 -11.99 -30.90
CA ARG A 411 6.92 -11.35 -32.21
C ARG A 411 5.46 -10.94 -32.36
N ARG A 412 4.72 -10.88 -31.24
CA ARG A 412 3.31 -10.46 -31.27
C ARG A 412 3.16 -9.04 -31.77
N ALA A 413 2.00 -8.76 -32.35
CA ALA A 413 1.59 -7.38 -32.57
C ALA A 413 1.62 -6.61 -31.23
N GLN A 414 2.11 -5.39 -31.29
CA GLN A 414 2.17 -4.54 -30.09
C GLN A 414 0.73 -4.27 -29.62
N TRP A 415 0.49 -4.48 -28.32
CA TRP A 415 -0.77 -4.06 -27.73
C TRP A 415 -0.87 -2.53 -27.80
N CYS A 416 -1.89 -2.06 -28.48
CA CYS A 416 -2.15 -0.63 -28.65
C CYS A 416 -3.61 -0.40 -28.25
N PRO A 417 -3.87 0.26 -27.10
CA PRO A 417 -5.24 0.57 -26.71
C PRO A 417 -5.86 1.50 -27.75
N ALA A 418 -7.10 1.21 -28.14
CA ALA A 418 -7.89 2.22 -28.85
C ALA A 418 -8.09 3.40 -27.88
N TYR A 419 -7.66 4.58 -28.27
CA TYR A 419 -8.07 5.79 -27.60
C TYR A 419 -9.57 5.98 -27.92
N ALA A 420 -10.41 5.78 -26.88
CA ALA A 420 -11.84 6.06 -26.98
C ALA A 420 -12.10 7.57 -26.96
#